data_6b855e1a2f8b70e486f77cb4434d7855
#
_entry.id   6b855e1a2f8b70e486f77cb4434d7855
#
_cell.length_a   1.000
_cell.length_b   1.000
_cell.length_c   1.000
_cell.angle_alpha   90.00
_cell.angle_beta   90.00
_cell.angle_gamma   90.00
#
_symmetry.space_group_name_H-M   'P 1'
#
loop_
_entity.id
_entity.type
_entity.pdbx_description
1 polymer ?
#
loop_
_entity_poly.entity_id
_entity_poly.type
_entity_poly.pdbx_seq_one_letter_code
_entity_poly.pdbx_strand_id
1 'polypeptide(L)'
;MLMRMGLVLTVLMAAMALAVAGCGGDDEEPAAETATAAAGGGRVTVDLSEQNGSGQSGTATLESMDGGMTHVTIELSSPPADPQPAHIHSGTCAELGDVVHPLTNVEGGSSETDVAASLEDLQAADFAVNVHMSEADIGTYVACGDIPKS
;
A
#
# COMPACT_ATOMS: atom_id res chain seq x y z
N MET A 1 24.42 41.53 28.98
CA MET A 1 25.83 41.70 29.37
C MET A 1 26.65 40.63 28.67
N LEU A 2 27.47 41.06 27.76
CA LEU A 2 28.62 40.62 26.95
C LEU A 2 28.33 39.46 26.00
N MET A 3 28.16 39.61 24.70
CA MET A 3 29.03 40.15 23.63
C MET A 3 30.45 39.57 23.56
N ARG A 4 30.70 38.70 22.58
CA ARG A 4 31.97 38.48 21.86
C ARG A 4 31.63 37.58 20.64
N MET A 5 31.58 37.96 19.43
CA MET A 5 32.43 38.67 18.47
C MET A 5 33.85 38.09 18.33
N GLY A 6 34.11 37.55 17.17
CA GLY A 6 35.41 37.17 16.61
C GLY A 6 35.27 35.89 15.75
N LEU A 7 35.77 35.71 14.59
CA LEU A 7 36.63 36.50 13.71
C LEU A 7 36.68 35.73 12.39
N VAL A 8 36.55 36.44 11.30
CA VAL A 8 36.71 36.03 9.89
C VAL A 8 38.14 35.50 9.65
N LEU A 9 38.24 34.40 8.94
CA LEU A 9 39.46 34.10 8.21
C LEU A 9 39.14 33.55 6.80
N THR A 10 39.26 34.46 5.86
CA THR A 10 39.30 34.25 4.42
C THR A 10 40.66 33.60 4.03
N VAL A 11 40.66 32.49 3.34
CA VAL A 11 41.81 32.05 2.57
C VAL A 11 41.37 31.74 1.13
N LEU A 12 41.87 32.57 0.27
CA LEU A 12 41.79 32.50 -1.20
C LEU A 12 43.05 31.80 -1.71
N MET A 13 42.95 30.76 -2.55
CA MET A 13 43.93 30.35 -3.56
C MET A 13 43.28 29.29 -4.44
N ALA A 14 42.99 29.64 -5.64
CA ALA A 14 43.75 29.61 -6.89
C ALA A 14 43.66 28.28 -7.64
N ALA A 15 43.11 28.40 -8.78
CA ALA A 15 42.89 27.57 -9.93
C ALA A 15 43.96 26.50 -10.26
N MET A 16 43.48 25.34 -10.73
CA MET A 16 44.15 24.64 -11.85
C MET A 16 43.12 23.80 -12.62
N ALA A 17 42.94 24.18 -13.87
CA ALA A 17 42.17 23.45 -14.86
C ALA A 17 42.89 22.20 -15.31
N LEU A 18 42.22 21.05 -15.34
CA LEU A 18 42.55 19.96 -16.24
C LEU A 18 41.26 19.42 -16.84
N ALA A 19 41.10 19.62 -18.12
CA ALA A 19 40.09 18.98 -18.94
C ALA A 19 40.47 17.51 -19.13
N VAL A 20 39.55 16.60 -18.75
CA VAL A 20 39.51 15.23 -19.24
C VAL A 20 38.10 14.98 -19.75
N ALA A 21 37.99 14.81 -21.05
CA ALA A 21 36.80 14.27 -21.69
C ALA A 21 36.66 12.80 -21.30
N GLY A 22 35.55 12.43 -20.67
CA GLY A 22 35.16 11.06 -20.35
C GLY A 22 33.65 10.97 -20.41
N CYS A 23 33.15 10.35 -21.48
CA CYS A 23 31.77 9.94 -21.65
C CYS A 23 31.36 8.97 -20.53
N GLY A 24 30.11 9.07 -20.09
CA GLY A 24 29.41 8.05 -19.29
C GLY A 24 29.01 8.58 -17.93
N GLY A 25 27.97 9.35 -17.87
CA GLY A 25 27.21 9.64 -16.66
C GLY A 25 25.85 8.95 -16.82
N ASP A 26 25.72 7.77 -16.25
CA ASP A 26 24.41 7.19 -15.99
C ASP A 26 23.86 7.93 -14.76
N ASP A 27 23.08 8.96 -15.00
CA ASP A 27 22.20 9.53 -14.01
C ASP A 27 21.03 8.56 -13.83
N GLU A 28 21.18 7.60 -12.93
CA GLU A 28 20.07 6.83 -12.43
C GLU A 28 19.23 7.74 -11.53
N GLU A 29 18.32 8.45 -12.17
CA GLU A 29 17.13 8.98 -11.54
C GLU A 29 16.35 7.78 -10.96
N PRO A 30 15.95 7.79 -9.66
CA PRO A 30 15.10 6.73 -9.14
C PRO A 30 13.77 6.82 -9.89
N ALA A 31 13.59 5.90 -10.82
CA ALA A 31 12.32 5.71 -11.51
C ALA A 31 11.24 5.51 -10.45
N ALA A 32 10.29 6.45 -10.39
CA ALA A 32 9.01 6.19 -9.79
C ALA A 32 8.47 4.93 -10.47
N GLU A 33 8.39 3.85 -9.72
CA GLU A 33 7.73 2.63 -10.17
C GLU A 33 6.27 2.98 -10.39
N THR A 34 5.98 3.37 -11.62
CA THR A 34 4.63 3.35 -12.14
C THR A 34 4.24 1.88 -12.11
N ALA A 35 3.28 1.52 -11.26
CA ALA A 35 2.69 0.19 -11.24
C ALA A 35 2.17 -0.13 -12.64
N THR A 36 3.00 -0.84 -13.42
CA THR A 36 2.59 -1.39 -14.69
C THR A 36 1.70 -2.57 -14.37
N ALA A 37 0.41 -2.43 -14.63
CA ALA A 37 -0.51 -3.55 -14.67
C ALA A 37 0.02 -4.55 -15.70
N ALA A 38 0.65 -5.62 -15.23
CA ALA A 38 1.06 -6.73 -16.07
C ALA A 38 -0.19 -7.53 -16.43
N ALA A 39 -0.68 -7.36 -17.65
CA ALA A 39 -1.66 -8.24 -18.24
C ALA A 39 -1.00 -9.61 -18.49
N GLY A 40 -1.40 -10.62 -17.71
CA GLY A 40 -0.96 -11.99 -17.95
C GLY A 40 -0.77 -12.79 -16.66
N GLY A 41 -1.86 -13.32 -16.09
CA GLY A 41 -1.91 -13.97 -14.79
C GLY A 41 -2.29 -12.91 -13.75
N GLY A 42 -3.59 -12.60 -13.63
CA GLY A 42 -4.09 -11.40 -13.01
C GLY A 42 -3.58 -11.18 -11.59
N ARG A 43 -2.84 -10.11 -11.37
CA ARG A 43 -2.47 -9.60 -10.05
C ARG A 43 -2.85 -8.13 -9.96
N VAL A 44 -3.49 -7.76 -8.88
CA VAL A 44 -3.88 -6.40 -8.55
C VAL A 44 -3.43 -6.08 -7.13
N THR A 45 -2.88 -4.91 -6.93
CA THR A 45 -2.58 -4.37 -5.59
C THR A 45 -3.54 -3.25 -5.29
N VAL A 46 -4.14 -3.31 -4.11
CA VAL A 46 -5.09 -2.34 -3.56
C VAL A 46 -4.43 -1.66 -2.38
N ASP A 47 -4.30 -0.35 -2.44
CA ASP A 47 -3.82 0.44 -1.30
C ASP A 47 -4.92 0.54 -0.24
N LEU A 48 -4.64 0.08 0.96
CA LEU A 48 -5.52 0.18 2.12
C LEU A 48 -5.21 1.47 2.88
N SER A 49 -6.07 2.45 2.70
CA SER A 49 -5.98 3.74 3.40
C SER A 49 -6.55 3.65 4.81
N GLU A 50 -5.92 4.38 5.72
CA GLU A 50 -6.39 4.53 7.09
C GLU A 50 -7.86 4.99 7.15
N GLN A 51 -8.60 4.41 8.10
CA GLN A 51 -9.97 4.80 8.43
C GLN A 51 -10.08 5.16 9.91
N ASN A 52 -10.94 6.13 10.22
CA ASN A 52 -11.33 6.54 11.58
C ASN A 52 -10.17 6.91 12.52
N GLY A 53 -9.04 7.38 12.00
CA GLY A 53 -7.89 7.76 12.82
C GLY A 53 -7.18 6.57 13.47
N SER A 54 -7.25 5.38 12.87
CA SER A 54 -6.66 4.14 13.38
C SER A 54 -5.14 4.15 13.37
N GLY A 55 -4.51 4.93 12.48
CA GLY A 55 -3.09 4.89 12.20
C GLY A 55 -2.64 3.64 11.43
N GLN A 56 -3.59 2.84 10.92
CA GLN A 56 -3.31 1.61 10.18
C GLN A 56 -3.53 1.82 8.68
N SER A 57 -2.57 1.43 7.90
CA SER A 57 -2.63 1.44 6.44
C SER A 57 -1.82 0.27 5.89
N GLY A 58 -1.96 -0.02 4.62
CA GLY A 58 -1.21 -1.13 4.04
C GLY A 58 -1.64 -1.45 2.62
N THR A 59 -1.58 -2.71 2.26
CA THR A 59 -1.95 -3.19 0.93
C THR A 59 -2.73 -4.51 1.01
N ALA A 60 -3.64 -4.70 0.04
CA ALA A 60 -4.17 -6.00 -0.29
C ALA A 60 -3.72 -6.39 -1.69
N THR A 61 -3.11 -7.55 -1.83
CA THR A 61 -2.72 -8.11 -3.11
C THR A 61 -3.70 -9.21 -3.49
N LEU A 62 -4.30 -9.10 -4.66
CA LEU A 62 -5.24 -10.07 -5.23
C LEU A 62 -4.58 -10.75 -6.43
N GLU A 63 -4.43 -12.07 -6.39
CA GLU A 63 -3.79 -12.85 -7.45
C GLU A 63 -4.75 -13.92 -7.98
N SER A 64 -4.91 -13.98 -9.30
CA SER A 64 -5.71 -15.04 -9.94
C SER A 64 -5.10 -16.41 -9.68
N MET A 65 -5.96 -17.34 -9.32
CA MET A 65 -5.61 -18.75 -9.17
C MET A 65 -6.35 -19.62 -10.22
N ASP A 66 -5.86 -20.83 -10.41
CA ASP A 66 -6.57 -21.81 -11.23
C ASP A 66 -7.96 -22.12 -10.66
N GLY A 67 -8.91 -22.42 -11.54
CA GLY A 67 -10.27 -22.75 -11.12
C GLY A 67 -11.18 -21.57 -10.84
N GLY A 68 -10.78 -20.33 -11.22
CA GLY A 68 -11.61 -19.14 -11.05
C GLY A 68 -11.65 -18.67 -9.59
N MET A 69 -10.55 -18.83 -8.88
CA MET A 69 -10.36 -18.34 -7.52
C MET A 69 -9.37 -17.16 -7.49
N THR A 70 -9.37 -16.43 -6.39
CA THR A 70 -8.42 -15.35 -6.14
C THR A 70 -7.76 -15.55 -4.78
N HIS A 71 -6.43 -15.54 -4.78
CA HIS A 71 -5.65 -15.46 -3.54
C HIS A 71 -5.53 -14.01 -3.10
N VAL A 72 -5.91 -13.72 -1.85
CA VAL A 72 -5.88 -12.38 -1.26
C VAL A 72 -4.89 -12.37 -0.12
N THR A 73 -3.87 -11.55 -0.23
CA THR A 73 -2.89 -11.28 0.85
C THR A 73 -3.10 -9.87 1.36
N ILE A 74 -3.28 -9.69 2.67
CA ILE A 74 -3.33 -8.37 3.31
C ILE A 74 -2.07 -8.19 4.14
N GLU A 75 -1.48 -7.00 4.03
CA GLU A 75 -0.37 -6.53 4.86
C GLU A 75 -0.69 -5.15 5.42
N LEU A 76 -0.75 -5.03 6.75
CA LEU A 76 -1.01 -3.77 7.46
C LEU A 76 0.19 -3.33 8.29
N SER A 77 0.42 -2.03 8.30
CA SER A 77 1.33 -1.37 9.24
C SER A 77 0.64 -1.12 10.57
N SER A 78 1.42 -1.10 11.65
CA SER A 78 0.93 -0.76 13.00
C SER A 78 -0.26 -1.61 13.49
N PRO A 79 -0.24 -2.95 13.29
CA PRO A 79 -1.34 -3.80 13.72
C PRO A 79 -1.42 -3.85 15.26
N PRO A 80 -2.62 -3.99 15.85
CA PRO A 80 -2.79 -4.31 17.25
C PRO A 80 -2.36 -5.75 17.54
N ALA A 81 -2.38 -6.13 18.82
CA ALA A 81 -2.09 -7.51 19.22
C ALA A 81 -3.26 -8.47 18.95
N ASP A 82 -4.49 -7.95 18.92
CA ASP A 82 -5.69 -8.74 18.72
C ASP A 82 -5.99 -8.93 17.22
N PRO A 83 -6.54 -10.09 16.82
CA PRO A 83 -6.95 -10.35 15.44
C PRO A 83 -8.00 -9.35 14.95
N GLN A 84 -7.86 -8.90 13.71
CA GLN A 84 -8.75 -7.94 13.07
C GLN A 84 -9.54 -8.60 11.94
N PRO A 85 -10.87 -8.66 12.01
CA PRO A 85 -11.69 -9.17 10.92
C PRO A 85 -11.46 -8.40 9.63
N ALA A 86 -11.43 -9.11 8.50
CA ALA A 86 -11.29 -8.53 7.18
C ALA A 86 -12.32 -9.12 6.22
N HIS A 87 -12.82 -8.31 5.32
CA HIS A 87 -13.85 -8.70 4.35
C HIS A 87 -13.65 -8.00 3.02
N ILE A 88 -14.19 -8.62 1.95
CA ILE A 88 -14.54 -7.91 0.73
C ILE A 88 -16.02 -7.53 0.83
N HIS A 89 -16.31 -6.25 0.69
CA HIS A 89 -17.65 -5.69 0.67
C HIS A 89 -18.05 -5.31 -0.74
N SER A 90 -19.34 -5.34 -1.04
CA SER A 90 -19.90 -4.61 -2.20
C SER A 90 -19.83 -3.11 -1.93
N GLY A 91 -19.73 -2.31 -3.00
CA GLY A 91 -19.59 -0.87 -2.92
C GLY A 91 -18.15 -0.40 -2.79
N THR A 92 -17.97 0.82 -2.37
CA THR A 92 -16.66 1.49 -2.22
C THR A 92 -16.37 1.79 -0.75
N CYS A 93 -15.14 2.17 -0.44
CA CYS A 93 -14.78 2.60 0.92
C CYS A 93 -15.57 3.80 1.42
N ALA A 94 -16.11 4.63 0.51
CA ALA A 94 -16.99 5.74 0.85
C ALA A 94 -18.42 5.28 1.20
N GLU A 95 -18.86 4.15 0.66
CA GLU A 95 -20.20 3.59 0.85
C GLU A 95 -20.13 2.05 0.77
N LEU A 96 -19.71 1.43 1.88
CA LEU A 96 -19.61 -0.02 1.99
C LEU A 96 -21.01 -0.64 2.10
N GLY A 97 -21.27 -1.63 1.26
CA GLY A 97 -22.47 -2.45 1.30
C GLY A 97 -22.27 -3.73 2.10
N ASP A 98 -22.95 -4.79 1.68
CA ASP A 98 -22.90 -6.09 2.35
C ASP A 98 -21.53 -6.76 2.21
N VAL A 99 -21.16 -7.60 3.19
CA VAL A 99 -20.03 -8.53 3.07
C VAL A 99 -20.33 -9.54 1.98
N VAL A 100 -19.47 -9.62 0.97
CA VAL A 100 -19.60 -10.59 -0.12
C VAL A 100 -18.63 -11.76 0.02
N HIS A 101 -17.43 -11.51 0.54
CA HIS A 101 -16.45 -12.55 0.86
C HIS A 101 -15.80 -12.28 2.22
N PRO A 102 -15.95 -13.20 3.18
CA PRO A 102 -15.17 -13.15 4.40
C PRO A 102 -13.70 -13.49 4.08
N LEU A 103 -12.78 -12.81 4.73
CA LEU A 103 -11.35 -13.08 4.67
C LEU A 103 -10.87 -13.62 6.01
N THR A 104 -9.70 -14.23 6.01
CA THR A 104 -9.00 -14.59 7.25
C THR A 104 -8.69 -13.33 8.05
N ASN A 105 -8.86 -13.38 9.36
CA ASN A 105 -8.53 -12.25 10.22
C ASN A 105 -7.06 -11.86 10.04
N VAL A 106 -6.79 -10.56 10.05
CA VAL A 106 -5.41 -10.05 10.05
C VAL A 106 -4.82 -10.25 11.44
N GLU A 107 -3.75 -11.01 11.53
CA GLU A 107 -3.02 -11.28 12.76
C GLU A 107 -1.57 -10.83 12.62
N GLY A 108 -1.09 -10.01 13.56
CA GLY A 108 0.27 -9.48 13.48
C GLY A 108 0.54 -8.63 12.23
N GLY A 109 -0.52 -8.13 11.61
CA GLY A 109 -0.46 -7.27 10.42
C GLY A 109 -0.57 -8.01 9.09
N SER A 110 -0.81 -9.33 9.07
CA SER A 110 -0.92 -10.04 7.81
C SER A 110 -2.05 -11.08 7.81
N SER A 111 -2.61 -11.35 6.64
CA SER A 111 -3.52 -12.49 6.41
C SER A 111 -3.46 -12.97 4.96
N GLU A 112 -3.83 -14.23 4.76
CA GLU A 112 -3.95 -14.85 3.44
C GLU A 112 -5.29 -15.59 3.35
N THR A 113 -5.98 -15.46 2.22
CA THR A 113 -7.29 -16.09 1.99
C THR A 113 -7.46 -16.45 0.53
N ASP A 114 -7.93 -17.67 0.27
CA ASP A 114 -8.39 -18.07 -1.06
C ASP A 114 -9.90 -17.81 -1.18
N VAL A 115 -10.27 -16.91 -2.06
CA VAL A 115 -11.64 -16.48 -2.31
C VAL A 115 -12.21 -17.21 -3.52
N ALA A 116 -13.41 -17.80 -3.38
CA ALA A 116 -14.11 -18.51 -4.45
C ALA A 116 -14.82 -17.51 -5.41
N ALA A 117 -14.05 -16.59 -5.97
CA ALA A 117 -14.44 -15.65 -7.02
C ALA A 117 -13.22 -15.38 -7.89
N SER A 118 -13.44 -15.21 -9.20
CA SER A 118 -12.34 -14.84 -10.09
C SER A 118 -11.93 -13.38 -9.87
N LEU A 119 -10.68 -13.06 -10.16
CA LEU A 119 -10.22 -11.67 -10.09
C LEU A 119 -11.00 -10.77 -11.07
N GLU A 120 -11.41 -11.31 -12.22
CA GLU A 120 -12.25 -10.62 -13.19
C GLU A 120 -13.61 -10.26 -12.58
N ASP A 121 -14.26 -11.19 -11.85
CA ASP A 121 -15.53 -10.92 -11.17
C ASP A 121 -15.36 -9.85 -10.09
N LEU A 122 -14.25 -9.88 -9.32
CA LEU A 122 -13.94 -8.88 -8.30
C LEU A 122 -13.61 -7.50 -8.89
N GLN A 123 -13.26 -7.43 -10.16
CA GLN A 123 -13.00 -6.17 -10.90
C GLN A 123 -14.18 -5.72 -11.77
N ALA A 124 -15.26 -6.51 -11.85
CA ALA A 124 -16.41 -6.21 -12.70
C ALA A 124 -17.39 -5.19 -12.09
N ALA A 125 -17.36 -5.01 -10.78
CA ALA A 125 -18.25 -4.10 -10.03
C ALA A 125 -17.48 -3.32 -8.98
N ASP A 126 -18.18 -2.50 -8.19
CA ASP A 126 -17.60 -1.82 -7.06
C ASP A 126 -17.48 -2.80 -5.88
N PHE A 127 -16.25 -3.11 -5.51
CA PHE A 127 -15.89 -3.88 -4.33
C PHE A 127 -14.75 -3.20 -3.59
N ALA A 128 -14.71 -3.37 -2.27
CA ALA A 128 -13.66 -2.86 -1.43
C ALA A 128 -13.16 -3.90 -0.43
N VAL A 129 -11.86 -3.93 -0.20
CA VAL A 129 -11.27 -4.67 0.92
C VAL A 129 -11.31 -3.78 2.15
N ASN A 130 -11.92 -4.27 3.22
CA ASN A 130 -12.05 -3.54 4.46
C ASN A 130 -11.56 -4.38 5.66
N VAL A 131 -10.86 -3.72 6.57
CA VAL A 131 -10.39 -4.29 7.83
C VAL A 131 -11.06 -3.58 8.99
N HIS A 132 -11.56 -4.36 9.95
CA HIS A 132 -12.29 -3.89 11.13
C HIS A 132 -11.36 -3.80 12.35
N MET A 133 -11.81 -3.08 13.38
CA MET A 133 -11.05 -2.89 14.62
C MET A 133 -10.85 -4.22 15.36
N SER A 134 -11.93 -4.98 15.57
CA SER A 134 -11.93 -6.27 16.25
C SER A 134 -13.27 -6.98 16.06
N GLU A 135 -13.37 -8.23 16.48
CA GLU A 135 -14.66 -8.95 16.51
C GLU A 135 -15.69 -8.30 17.47
N ALA A 136 -15.21 -7.70 18.55
CA ALA A 136 -16.07 -6.99 19.50
C ALA A 136 -16.53 -5.63 18.99
N ASP A 137 -15.79 -5.03 18.05
CA ASP A 137 -16.09 -3.73 17.43
C ASP A 137 -15.97 -3.84 15.90
N ILE A 138 -16.84 -4.67 15.35
CA ILE A 138 -16.94 -4.91 13.90
C ILE A 138 -17.46 -3.69 13.12
N GLY A 139 -18.10 -2.76 13.80
CA GLY A 139 -18.64 -1.53 13.21
C GLY A 139 -17.58 -0.47 12.95
N THR A 140 -16.41 -0.57 13.58
CA THR A 140 -15.31 0.37 13.39
C THR A 140 -14.32 -0.17 12.35
N TYR A 141 -14.12 0.57 11.27
CA TYR A 141 -13.19 0.26 10.21
C TYR A 141 -11.83 0.89 10.52
N VAL A 142 -10.75 0.18 10.24
CA VAL A 142 -9.37 0.66 10.48
C VAL A 142 -8.59 0.90 9.20
N ALA A 143 -8.88 0.15 8.14
CA ALA A 143 -8.28 0.34 6.83
C ALA A 143 -9.23 -0.11 5.72
N CYS A 144 -9.23 0.58 4.60
CA CYS A 144 -10.07 0.26 3.45
C CYS A 144 -9.41 0.65 2.14
N GLY A 145 -9.64 -0.15 1.10
CA GLY A 145 -9.19 0.13 -0.26
C GLY A 145 -10.15 -0.41 -1.31
N ASP A 146 -10.44 0.41 -2.32
CA ASP A 146 -11.31 0.02 -3.43
C ASP A 146 -10.57 -0.89 -4.41
N ILE A 147 -11.18 -2.01 -4.80
CA ILE A 147 -10.64 -2.89 -5.83
C ILE A 147 -10.78 -2.20 -7.19
N PRO A 148 -9.67 -1.96 -7.93
CA PRO A 148 -9.75 -1.28 -9.21
C PRO A 148 -10.49 -2.12 -10.24
N LYS A 149 -11.38 -1.48 -10.99
CA LYS A 149 -12.09 -2.12 -12.11
C LYS A 149 -11.16 -2.34 -13.30
N SER A 150 -11.36 -3.42 -14.03
CA SER A 150 -10.65 -3.76 -15.28
C SER A 150 -11.28 -3.07 -16.50
#